data_0248ef3cc30be55d1a296cf464bea0d9
#
_entry.id   0248ef3cc30be55d1a296cf464bea0d9
#
_cell.length_a   1.000
_cell.length_b   1.000
_cell.length_c   1.000
_cell.angle_alpha   90.00
_cell.angle_beta   90.00
_cell.angle_gamma   90.00
#
_symmetry.space_group_name_H-M   'P 1'
#
loop_
_entity.id
_entity.type
_entity.pdbx_description
1 polymer ?
#
loop_
_entity_poly.entity_id
_entity_poly.type
_entity_poly.pdbx_seq_one_letter_code
_entity_poly.pdbx_strand_id
1 'polypeptide(L)'
;MEKGPRVEQESSPEPLSAKPRGVFFGVFLLQSTQNLIGGFAVILVLEKGITKEEVQRLKDVLRSEGHMVKEIGGVEERVLGIVGMMYRESAYYESLPGVERAVPISKPYKLVSRELHPAASIIKVGDVAIGGDRLVVIAGPCGVEDRKTTLDIARTVRKHGAVLFRGGAFKPRTSPYAFQGLGEEGLKILSEVREETGLGIVSEMTSPGQADLMMKYVDVVQVGARNMQNFELLKSVGRIGMPVLLKRGLSATIEEWLMSAEYILSEGNDQVILCERGIRTFERYTRNTL
;
A
#
# COMPACT_ATOMS: atom_id res chain seq x y z
N MET A 1 26.40 76.44 18.77
CA MET A 1 27.40 75.49 18.23
C MET A 1 27.55 74.35 19.24
N GLU A 2 26.71 73.34 19.11
CA GLU A 2 26.76 72.17 20.00
C GLU A 2 27.43 71.04 19.28
N LYS A 3 28.41 70.46 19.93
CA LYS A 3 29.16 69.27 19.44
C LYS A 3 28.38 68.01 19.76
N GLY A 4 27.98 67.26 18.74
CA GLY A 4 27.40 65.93 18.89
C GLY A 4 28.38 64.90 19.37
N PRO A 5 27.89 63.81 19.96
CA PRO A 5 28.73 62.77 20.61
C PRO A 5 29.44 61.89 19.62
N ARG A 6 30.70 61.52 19.97
CA ARG A 6 31.55 60.57 19.26
C ARG A 6 30.97 59.18 19.37
N VAL A 7 30.87 58.51 18.24
CA VAL A 7 30.61 57.05 18.15
C VAL A 7 31.95 56.34 18.37
N GLU A 8 32.05 55.57 19.42
CA GLU A 8 33.17 54.62 19.66
C GLU A 8 33.01 53.46 18.67
N GLN A 9 34.10 53.19 17.93
CA GLN A 9 34.22 52.02 17.09
C GLN A 9 34.48 50.80 18.00
N GLU A 10 33.48 49.89 18.10
CA GLU A 10 33.71 48.57 18.64
C GLU A 10 34.57 47.71 17.69
N SER A 11 35.62 47.19 18.23
CA SER A 11 36.57 46.27 17.59
C SER A 11 35.89 44.95 17.23
N SER A 12 35.96 44.57 15.94
CA SER A 12 35.55 43.27 15.45
C SER A 12 36.34 42.14 16.10
N PRO A 13 35.66 41.04 16.51
CA PRO A 13 36.36 39.86 17.05
C PRO A 13 37.07 39.09 15.93
N GLU A 14 38.28 38.62 16.27
CA GLU A 14 39.09 37.76 15.41
C GLU A 14 38.35 36.46 15.02
N PRO A 15 38.60 35.91 13.81
CA PRO A 15 38.00 34.64 13.42
C PRO A 15 38.64 33.47 14.14
N LEU A 16 37.83 32.73 14.90
CA LEU A 16 38.20 31.43 15.48
C LEU A 16 38.57 30.45 14.35
N SER A 17 39.84 30.05 14.33
CA SER A 17 40.39 29.00 13.48
C SER A 17 39.76 27.64 13.89
N ALA A 18 38.65 27.26 13.32
CA ALA A 18 38.09 25.92 13.43
C ALA A 18 38.83 24.99 12.46
N LYS A 19 39.66 24.11 12.98
CA LYS A 19 40.18 22.96 12.24
C LYS A 19 38.99 22.10 11.76
N PRO A 20 38.95 21.68 10.49
CA PRO A 20 37.90 20.80 10.03
C PRO A 20 38.05 19.44 10.72
N ARG A 21 37.05 19.05 11.54
CA ARG A 21 36.87 17.67 11.95
C ARG A 21 36.49 16.86 10.73
N GLY A 22 37.41 16.04 10.24
CA GLY A 22 37.16 15.14 9.12
C GLY A 22 36.05 14.19 9.49
N VAL A 23 34.93 14.33 8.81
CA VAL A 23 33.88 13.32 8.76
C VAL A 23 34.42 12.21 7.86
N PHE A 24 34.95 11.16 8.45
CA PHE A 24 35.28 9.93 7.74
C PHE A 24 33.95 9.28 7.29
N PHE A 25 33.60 9.46 6.05
CA PHE A 25 32.68 8.55 5.37
C PHE A 25 33.42 7.24 5.14
N GLY A 26 33.28 6.34 6.08
CA GLY A 26 33.67 4.96 5.87
C GLY A 26 32.72 4.36 4.82
N VAL A 27 33.14 4.31 3.55
CA VAL A 27 32.52 3.46 2.56
C VAL A 27 32.84 2.03 2.97
N PHE A 28 31.96 1.42 3.73
CA PHE A 28 31.96 -0.03 3.90
C PHE A 28 31.52 -0.65 2.58
N LEU A 29 32.48 -1.09 1.79
CA LEU A 29 32.29 -2.08 0.75
C LEU A 29 31.90 -3.39 1.44
N LEU A 30 30.59 -3.56 1.74
CA LEU A 30 30.03 -4.86 2.02
C LEU A 30 29.92 -5.61 0.69
N GLN A 31 31.00 -6.29 0.34
CA GLN A 31 30.92 -7.37 -0.63
C GLN A 31 29.99 -8.45 -0.11
N SER A 32 28.95 -8.71 -0.88
CA SER A 32 28.23 -9.99 -0.97
C SER A 32 27.85 -10.69 0.34
N THR A 33 26.86 -10.15 1.04
CA THR A 33 25.92 -10.95 1.82
C THR A 33 24.48 -10.60 1.40
N GLN A 34 24.18 -10.73 0.13
CA GLN A 34 22.85 -10.50 -0.44
C GLN A 34 21.85 -11.62 -0.11
N ASN A 35 22.15 -12.52 0.82
CA ASN A 35 21.37 -13.73 1.03
C ASN A 35 20.72 -13.90 2.41
N LEU A 36 20.51 -12.87 3.23
CA LEU A 36 20.03 -13.15 4.59
C LEU A 36 18.84 -12.36 5.15
N ILE A 37 18.18 -11.46 4.40
CA ILE A 37 16.96 -10.75 4.89
C ILE A 37 15.96 -10.48 3.75
N GLY A 38 15.74 -11.42 2.87
CA GLY A 38 14.69 -11.31 1.85
C GLY A 38 13.83 -12.56 1.87
N GLY A 39 12.54 -12.43 2.13
CA GLY A 39 11.62 -13.54 1.94
C GLY A 39 11.80 -14.12 0.53
N PHE A 40 11.86 -15.43 0.41
CA PHE A 40 11.91 -16.12 -0.88
C PHE A 40 10.52 -16.57 -1.30
N ALA A 41 10.34 -16.79 -2.59
CA ALA A 41 9.16 -17.48 -3.09
C ALA A 41 9.57 -18.49 -4.15
N VAL A 42 8.87 -19.61 -4.13
CA VAL A 42 9.05 -20.70 -5.08
C VAL A 42 7.69 -21.13 -5.60
N ILE A 43 7.60 -21.39 -6.88
CA ILE A 43 6.45 -22.02 -7.51
C ILE A 43 6.73 -23.52 -7.57
N LEU A 44 5.88 -24.32 -6.94
CA LEU A 44 5.91 -25.77 -7.03
C LEU A 44 4.91 -26.21 -8.10
N VAL A 45 5.40 -26.83 -9.15
CA VAL A 45 4.58 -27.54 -10.13
C VAL A 45 4.37 -28.94 -9.58
N LEU A 46 3.12 -29.36 -9.47
CA LEU A 46 2.77 -30.66 -8.90
C LEU A 46 2.64 -31.72 -10.00
N GLU A 47 2.93 -32.96 -9.63
CA GLU A 47 2.82 -34.12 -10.52
C GLU A 47 1.40 -34.28 -11.10
N LYS A 48 1.31 -34.71 -12.35
CA LYS A 48 0.04 -35.02 -12.99
C LYS A 48 -0.63 -36.19 -12.27
N GLY A 49 -1.84 -35.97 -11.81
CA GLY A 49 -2.61 -37.01 -11.13
C GLY A 49 -2.53 -36.98 -9.61
N ILE A 50 -1.76 -36.06 -9.00
CA ILE A 50 -1.73 -35.86 -7.54
C ILE A 50 -3.16 -35.67 -7.00
N THR A 51 -3.49 -36.39 -5.92
CA THR A 51 -4.82 -36.34 -5.29
C THR A 51 -4.99 -35.06 -4.46
N LYS A 52 -6.25 -34.71 -4.13
CA LYS A 52 -6.52 -33.57 -3.26
C LYS A 52 -5.95 -33.76 -1.85
N GLU A 53 -5.97 -34.99 -1.37
CA GLU A 53 -5.46 -35.38 -0.06
C GLU A 53 -3.93 -35.24 0.03
N GLU A 54 -3.22 -35.57 -1.04
CA GLU A 54 -1.78 -35.40 -1.13
C GLU A 54 -1.39 -33.92 -1.22
N VAL A 55 -2.11 -33.13 -2.01
CA VAL A 55 -1.93 -31.66 -2.06
C VAL A 55 -2.17 -31.04 -0.67
N GLN A 56 -3.18 -31.50 0.05
CA GLN A 56 -3.44 -30.97 1.39
C GLN A 56 -2.32 -31.33 2.37
N ARG A 57 -1.82 -32.57 2.34
CA ARG A 57 -0.66 -33.00 3.15
C ARG A 57 0.59 -32.16 2.84
N LEU A 58 0.88 -31.94 1.56
CA LEU A 58 2.00 -31.09 1.15
C LEU A 58 1.86 -29.65 1.67
N LYS A 59 0.67 -29.07 1.57
CA LYS A 59 0.37 -27.73 2.14
C LYS A 59 0.61 -27.70 3.65
N ASP A 60 0.22 -28.72 4.37
CA ASP A 60 0.33 -28.78 5.83
C ASP A 60 1.81 -28.92 6.26
N VAL A 61 2.61 -29.71 5.53
CA VAL A 61 4.07 -29.78 5.73
C VAL A 61 4.71 -28.42 5.52
N LEU A 62 4.45 -27.77 4.38
CA LEU A 62 5.03 -26.46 4.05
C LEU A 62 4.62 -25.39 5.05
N ARG A 63 3.36 -25.40 5.52
CA ARG A 63 2.88 -24.47 6.55
C ARG A 63 3.53 -24.71 7.90
N SER A 64 3.76 -25.98 8.28
CA SER A 64 4.45 -26.31 9.52
C SER A 64 5.92 -25.85 9.53
N GLU A 65 6.51 -25.68 8.36
CA GLU A 65 7.85 -25.08 8.15
C GLU A 65 7.84 -23.55 8.11
N GLY A 66 6.67 -22.91 8.33
CA GLY A 66 6.54 -21.46 8.36
C GLY A 66 6.34 -20.81 7.00
N HIS A 67 5.98 -21.59 5.97
CA HIS A 67 5.68 -21.04 4.63
C HIS A 67 4.22 -20.62 4.51
N MET A 68 4.00 -19.47 3.88
CA MET A 68 2.68 -19.11 3.35
C MET A 68 2.48 -19.90 2.04
N VAL A 69 1.40 -20.67 1.95
CA VAL A 69 1.12 -21.53 0.79
C VAL A 69 -0.17 -21.09 0.12
N LYS A 70 -0.09 -20.75 -1.16
CA LYS A 70 -1.22 -20.39 -2.02
C LYS A 70 -1.35 -21.37 -3.16
N GLU A 71 -2.56 -21.88 -3.40
CA GLU A 71 -2.85 -22.68 -4.59
C GLU A 71 -3.12 -21.75 -5.77
N ILE A 72 -2.37 -21.97 -6.86
CA ILE A 72 -2.49 -21.20 -8.09
C ILE A 72 -3.24 -22.11 -9.07
N GLY A 73 -4.54 -21.86 -9.25
CA GLY A 73 -5.41 -22.76 -10.01
C GLY A 73 -5.21 -22.67 -11.52
N GLY A 74 -5.12 -23.83 -12.17
CA GLY A 74 -5.38 -24.08 -13.58
C GLY A 74 -6.04 -25.46 -13.72
N VAL A 75 -6.85 -25.68 -14.76
CA VAL A 75 -7.57 -26.94 -14.94
C VAL A 75 -6.63 -28.10 -15.32
N GLU A 76 -5.47 -27.79 -15.89
CA GLU A 76 -4.54 -28.79 -16.44
C GLU A 76 -3.27 -28.97 -15.58
N GLU A 77 -2.83 -27.96 -14.81
CA GLU A 77 -1.64 -28.07 -13.94
C GLU A 77 -1.97 -27.54 -12.54
N ARG A 78 -1.72 -28.33 -11.53
CA ARG A 78 -1.80 -27.89 -10.13
C ARG A 78 -0.48 -27.27 -9.72
N VAL A 79 -0.55 -26.04 -9.23
CA VAL A 79 0.62 -25.24 -8.86
C VAL A 79 0.42 -24.69 -7.47
N LEU A 80 1.44 -24.79 -6.61
CA LEU A 80 1.48 -24.14 -5.32
C LEU A 80 2.53 -23.02 -5.33
N GLY A 81 2.13 -21.83 -4.96
CA GLY A 81 3.06 -20.76 -4.65
C GLY A 81 3.39 -20.79 -3.17
N ILE A 82 4.68 -20.81 -2.83
CA ILE A 82 5.16 -20.74 -1.45
C ILE A 82 6.00 -19.49 -1.25
N VAL A 83 5.77 -18.83 -0.12
CA VAL A 83 6.53 -17.66 0.32
C VAL A 83 6.97 -17.87 1.76
N GLY A 84 8.25 -17.64 2.08
CA GLY A 84 8.77 -17.88 3.42
C GLY A 84 10.01 -17.08 3.74
N MET A 85 10.42 -17.14 5.01
CA MET A 85 11.63 -16.48 5.51
C MET A 85 12.88 -17.38 5.41
N MET A 86 12.72 -18.70 5.37
CA MET A 86 13.82 -19.65 5.24
C MET A 86 13.92 -20.14 3.80
N TYR A 87 15.01 -19.78 3.15
CA TYR A 87 15.34 -20.31 1.82
C TYR A 87 15.88 -21.74 1.94
N ARG A 88 15.31 -22.62 1.14
CA ARG A 88 15.93 -23.92 0.82
C ARG A 88 16.17 -24.01 -0.67
N GLU A 89 17.16 -24.76 -1.07
CA GLU A 89 17.45 -24.97 -2.48
C GLU A 89 16.27 -25.66 -3.20
N SER A 90 16.09 -25.40 -4.48
CA SER A 90 15.01 -26.00 -5.29
C SER A 90 14.97 -27.52 -5.17
N ALA A 91 16.12 -28.16 -5.07
CA ALA A 91 16.25 -29.61 -4.89
C ALA A 91 15.53 -30.13 -3.63
N TYR A 92 15.48 -29.35 -2.54
CA TYR A 92 14.71 -29.72 -1.36
C TYR A 92 13.22 -29.83 -1.68
N TYR A 93 12.68 -28.80 -2.33
CA TYR A 93 11.24 -28.79 -2.67
C TYR A 93 10.89 -29.86 -3.70
N GLU A 94 11.79 -30.12 -4.64
CA GLU A 94 11.64 -31.19 -5.64
C GLU A 94 11.73 -32.60 -5.04
N SER A 95 12.32 -32.71 -3.84
CA SER A 95 12.33 -33.99 -3.10
C SER A 95 11.02 -34.26 -2.35
N LEU A 96 10.12 -33.29 -2.23
CA LEU A 96 8.85 -33.47 -1.53
C LEU A 96 7.89 -34.33 -2.38
N PRO A 97 7.15 -35.25 -1.78
CA PRO A 97 6.21 -36.12 -2.50
C PRO A 97 5.16 -35.28 -3.28
N GLY A 98 5.03 -35.59 -4.57
CA GLY A 98 4.05 -34.96 -5.45
C GLY A 98 4.50 -33.64 -6.07
N VAL A 99 5.77 -33.24 -5.89
CA VAL A 99 6.36 -32.06 -6.55
C VAL A 99 7.17 -32.53 -7.77
N GLU A 100 6.77 -32.09 -8.96
CA GLU A 100 7.47 -32.36 -10.21
C GLU A 100 8.67 -31.41 -10.39
N ARG A 101 8.49 -30.12 -10.02
CA ARG A 101 9.50 -29.08 -10.25
C ARG A 101 9.29 -27.89 -9.30
N ALA A 102 10.38 -27.27 -8.89
CA ALA A 102 10.41 -26.05 -8.09
C ALA A 102 11.08 -24.90 -8.86
N VAL A 103 10.35 -23.80 -9.05
CA VAL A 103 10.80 -22.61 -9.80
C VAL A 103 10.90 -21.41 -8.86
N PRO A 104 12.11 -20.91 -8.56
CA PRO A 104 12.26 -19.75 -7.69
C PRO A 104 11.82 -18.46 -8.39
N ILE A 105 11.12 -17.58 -7.64
CA ILE A 105 10.72 -16.26 -8.11
C ILE A 105 11.85 -15.27 -7.80
N SER A 106 12.40 -14.66 -8.84
CA SER A 106 13.54 -13.74 -8.75
C SER A 106 13.14 -12.30 -8.38
N LYS A 107 11.87 -11.90 -8.59
CA LYS A 107 11.39 -10.53 -8.30
C LYS A 107 11.40 -10.23 -6.80
N PRO A 108 11.66 -8.97 -6.38
CA PRO A 108 11.65 -8.60 -4.96
C PRO A 108 10.26 -8.74 -4.32
N TYR A 109 9.18 -8.49 -5.07
CA TYR A 109 7.79 -8.74 -4.65
C TYR A 109 7.33 -10.12 -5.11
N LYS A 110 6.52 -10.81 -4.31
CA LYS A 110 6.12 -12.21 -4.48
C LYS A 110 4.60 -12.37 -4.62
N LEU A 111 3.86 -12.03 -3.56
CA LEU A 111 2.40 -12.21 -3.50
C LEU A 111 1.63 -11.38 -4.53
N VAL A 112 2.13 -10.18 -4.86
CA VAL A 112 1.54 -9.31 -5.89
C VAL A 112 1.97 -9.69 -7.31
N SER A 113 2.92 -10.64 -7.46
CA SER A 113 3.43 -11.04 -8.77
C SER A 113 2.39 -11.79 -9.59
N ARG A 114 2.37 -11.53 -10.90
CA ARG A 114 1.60 -12.34 -11.87
C ARG A 114 2.05 -13.81 -11.91
N GLU A 115 3.22 -14.11 -11.42
CA GLU A 115 3.70 -15.49 -11.28
C GLU A 115 2.89 -16.26 -10.22
N LEU A 116 2.52 -15.62 -9.10
CA LEU A 116 1.65 -16.18 -8.06
C LEU A 116 0.16 -15.85 -8.25
N HIS A 117 -0.15 -14.86 -9.07
CA HIS A 117 -1.50 -14.39 -9.37
C HIS A 117 -1.69 -14.20 -10.88
N PRO A 118 -1.72 -15.27 -11.67
CA PRO A 118 -1.84 -15.17 -13.14
C PRO A 118 -3.19 -14.59 -13.58
N ALA A 119 -4.26 -14.92 -12.88
CA ALA A 119 -5.59 -14.41 -13.19
C ALA A 119 -5.76 -12.92 -12.82
N ALA A 120 -6.65 -12.22 -13.52
CA ALA A 120 -7.03 -10.87 -13.15
C ALA A 120 -7.79 -10.86 -11.81
N SER A 121 -7.43 -9.95 -10.93
CA SER A 121 -8.10 -9.78 -9.64
C SER A 121 -9.41 -8.99 -9.83
N ILE A 122 -10.49 -9.49 -9.25
CA ILE A 122 -11.77 -8.79 -9.18
C ILE A 122 -12.09 -8.54 -7.71
N ILE A 123 -12.17 -7.26 -7.35
CA ILE A 123 -12.44 -6.84 -5.98
C ILE A 123 -13.89 -6.40 -5.88
N LYS A 124 -14.63 -7.02 -4.96
CA LYS A 124 -16.06 -6.72 -4.76
C LYS A 124 -16.23 -5.69 -3.64
N VAL A 125 -17.05 -4.67 -3.91
CA VAL A 125 -17.48 -3.66 -2.93
C VAL A 125 -19.02 -3.60 -3.02
N GLY A 126 -19.69 -4.32 -2.14
CA GLY A 126 -21.13 -4.60 -2.32
C GLY A 126 -21.39 -5.26 -3.67
N ASP A 127 -22.25 -4.66 -4.46
CA ASP A 127 -22.59 -5.14 -5.84
C ASP A 127 -21.61 -4.64 -6.92
N VAL A 128 -20.62 -3.81 -6.55
CA VAL A 128 -19.64 -3.25 -7.49
C VAL A 128 -18.45 -4.19 -7.62
N ALA A 129 -18.11 -4.59 -8.86
CA ALA A 129 -16.92 -5.37 -9.18
C ALA A 129 -15.84 -4.46 -9.80
N ILE A 130 -14.70 -4.30 -9.13
CA ILE A 130 -13.57 -3.52 -9.61
C ILE A 130 -12.53 -4.47 -10.20
N GLY A 131 -12.06 -4.20 -11.42
CA GLY A 131 -11.12 -5.06 -12.15
C GLY A 131 -11.76 -5.97 -13.18
N GLY A 132 -13.10 -5.92 -13.35
CA GLY A 132 -13.82 -6.59 -14.43
C GLY A 132 -13.90 -5.75 -15.71
N ASP A 133 -14.81 -6.11 -16.61
CA ASP A 133 -14.95 -5.50 -17.94
C ASP A 133 -15.60 -4.10 -17.93
N ARG A 134 -16.15 -3.69 -16.80
CA ARG A 134 -16.82 -2.40 -16.66
C ARG A 134 -15.93 -1.37 -15.99
N LEU A 135 -15.92 -0.15 -16.53
CA LEU A 135 -15.30 0.99 -15.88
C LEU A 135 -16.07 1.35 -14.59
N VAL A 136 -15.35 1.41 -13.47
CA VAL A 136 -15.91 1.81 -12.18
C VAL A 136 -15.49 3.25 -11.87
N VAL A 137 -16.47 4.13 -11.68
CA VAL A 137 -16.23 5.54 -11.36
C VAL A 137 -16.36 5.75 -9.85
N ILE A 138 -15.25 6.23 -9.24
CA ILE A 138 -15.21 6.66 -7.85
C ILE A 138 -15.10 8.20 -7.84
N ALA A 139 -16.15 8.88 -7.44
CA ALA A 139 -16.20 10.34 -7.46
C ALA A 139 -16.54 10.93 -6.08
N GLY A 140 -16.19 12.21 -5.85
CA GLY A 140 -16.48 12.90 -4.61
C GLY A 140 -15.46 13.98 -4.26
N PRO A 141 -15.66 14.73 -3.16
CA PRO A 141 -14.82 15.83 -2.76
C PRO A 141 -13.47 15.34 -2.23
N CYS A 142 -12.47 16.24 -2.21
CA CYS A 142 -11.17 15.92 -1.59
C CYS A 142 -11.30 15.65 -0.09
N GLY A 143 -12.12 16.43 0.61
CA GLY A 143 -12.39 16.29 2.04
C GLY A 143 -13.88 16.48 2.32
N VAL A 144 -14.34 15.87 3.41
CA VAL A 144 -15.67 16.11 3.98
C VAL A 144 -15.55 17.37 4.85
N GLU A 145 -16.16 18.47 4.39
CA GLU A 145 -16.07 19.77 5.07
C GLU A 145 -17.35 20.10 5.83
N ASP A 146 -18.50 19.75 5.24
CA ASP A 146 -19.81 19.89 5.86
C ASP A 146 -20.80 18.84 5.28
N ARG A 147 -21.88 18.61 6.03
CA ARG A 147 -22.90 17.61 5.70
C ARG A 147 -23.67 17.98 4.41
N LYS A 148 -24.11 19.24 4.31
CA LYS A 148 -24.97 19.67 3.19
C LYS A 148 -24.24 19.54 1.86
N THR A 149 -23.08 20.14 1.74
CA THR A 149 -22.25 20.10 0.53
C THR A 149 -21.87 18.65 0.16
N THR A 150 -21.55 17.82 1.14
CA THR A 150 -21.17 16.42 0.89
C THR A 150 -22.33 15.62 0.30
N LEU A 151 -23.56 15.74 0.83
CA LEU A 151 -24.76 15.08 0.30
C LEU A 151 -25.15 15.60 -1.09
N ASP A 152 -25.06 16.91 -1.32
CA ASP A 152 -25.36 17.51 -2.63
C ASP A 152 -24.41 17.02 -3.72
N ILE A 153 -23.11 16.89 -3.39
CA ILE A 153 -22.10 16.28 -4.28
C ILE A 153 -22.44 14.80 -4.53
N ALA A 154 -22.79 14.06 -3.48
CA ALA A 154 -23.09 12.63 -3.59
C ALA A 154 -24.28 12.35 -4.53
N ARG A 155 -25.38 13.09 -4.39
CA ARG A 155 -26.52 13.03 -5.31
C ARG A 155 -26.11 13.33 -6.74
N THR A 156 -25.28 14.36 -6.92
CA THR A 156 -24.82 14.79 -8.23
C THR A 156 -23.97 13.71 -8.90
N VAL A 157 -22.96 13.19 -8.21
CA VAL A 157 -22.07 12.18 -8.81
C VAL A 157 -22.80 10.86 -9.06
N ARG A 158 -23.75 10.49 -8.19
CA ARG A 158 -24.62 9.33 -8.40
C ARG A 158 -25.44 9.46 -9.68
N LYS A 159 -26.07 10.62 -9.89
CA LYS A 159 -26.84 10.92 -11.11
C LYS A 159 -25.99 10.81 -12.38
N HIS A 160 -24.68 11.07 -12.29
CA HIS A 160 -23.75 11.01 -13.41
C HIS A 160 -22.99 9.68 -13.53
N GLY A 161 -23.45 8.63 -12.85
CA GLY A 161 -22.97 7.27 -13.06
C GLY A 161 -21.81 6.84 -12.15
N ALA A 162 -21.45 7.61 -11.13
CA ALA A 162 -20.57 7.12 -10.09
C ALA A 162 -21.26 5.98 -9.32
N VAL A 163 -20.49 4.96 -8.95
CA VAL A 163 -20.97 3.81 -8.16
C VAL A 163 -20.30 3.73 -6.78
N LEU A 164 -19.20 4.44 -6.61
CA LEU A 164 -18.53 4.64 -5.33
C LEU A 164 -18.33 6.14 -5.08
N PHE A 165 -18.40 6.54 -3.80
CA PHE A 165 -18.19 7.91 -3.36
C PHE A 165 -16.89 8.00 -2.53
N ARG A 166 -16.03 8.96 -2.87
CA ARG A 166 -14.83 9.21 -2.08
C ARG A 166 -14.95 10.52 -1.31
N GLY A 167 -14.50 10.51 -0.07
CA GLY A 167 -14.37 11.71 0.76
C GLY A 167 -13.36 11.47 1.89
N GLY A 168 -12.43 12.41 2.10
CA GLY A 168 -11.46 12.29 3.20
C GLY A 168 -12.03 12.86 4.49
N ALA A 169 -12.32 12.02 5.49
CA ALA A 169 -12.69 12.44 6.84
C ALA A 169 -11.47 12.87 7.65
N PHE A 170 -10.32 12.24 7.41
CA PHE A 170 -9.01 12.60 7.93
C PHE A 170 -8.16 13.19 6.81
N LYS A 171 -7.46 14.30 7.05
CA LYS A 171 -6.72 15.04 6.04
C LYS A 171 -5.26 15.24 6.45
N PRO A 172 -4.32 14.45 5.94
CA PRO A 172 -2.90 14.71 6.15
C PRO A 172 -2.50 15.97 5.39
N ARG A 173 -2.23 17.05 6.11
CA ARG A 173 -1.87 18.35 5.53
C ARG A 173 -0.41 18.69 5.79
N THR A 174 0.21 19.39 4.84
CA THR A 174 1.58 19.88 4.99
C THR A 174 1.66 20.98 6.06
N SER A 175 0.62 21.81 6.18
CA SER A 175 0.54 22.83 7.24
C SER A 175 -0.30 22.32 8.41
N PRO A 176 0.18 22.46 9.65
CA PRO A 176 -0.61 22.12 10.84
C PRO A 176 -1.81 23.06 11.06
N TYR A 177 -1.81 24.22 10.42
CA TYR A 177 -2.91 25.19 10.50
C TYR A 177 -4.01 24.97 9.46
N ALA A 178 -3.81 24.06 8.51
CA ALA A 178 -4.82 23.72 7.53
C ALA A 178 -5.89 22.80 8.14
N PHE A 179 -7.08 22.79 7.53
CA PHE A 179 -8.18 21.91 7.93
C PHE A 179 -7.73 20.42 7.94
N GLN A 180 -7.83 19.77 9.09
CA GLN A 180 -7.35 18.40 9.32
C GLN A 180 -8.42 17.33 9.04
N GLY A 181 -9.63 17.72 8.65
CA GLY A 181 -10.79 16.86 8.48
C GLY A 181 -11.71 16.87 9.70
N LEU A 182 -12.92 16.35 9.54
CA LEU A 182 -13.93 16.25 10.59
C LEU A 182 -13.77 14.98 11.46
N GLY A 183 -12.81 14.11 11.14
CA GLY A 183 -12.62 12.87 11.90
C GLY A 183 -13.83 11.95 11.84
N GLU A 184 -14.24 11.39 12.96
CA GLU A 184 -15.38 10.48 13.03
C GLU A 184 -16.68 11.12 12.55
N GLU A 185 -16.88 12.41 12.80
CA GLU A 185 -18.07 13.12 12.30
C GLU A 185 -18.12 13.12 10.77
N GLY A 186 -16.97 13.31 10.11
CA GLY A 186 -16.87 13.16 8.65
C GLY A 186 -17.21 11.76 8.17
N LEU A 187 -16.85 10.73 8.92
CA LEU A 187 -17.21 9.34 8.61
C LEU A 187 -18.71 9.07 8.76
N LYS A 188 -19.36 9.65 9.77
CA LYS A 188 -20.81 9.59 9.93
C LYS A 188 -21.54 10.23 8.75
N ILE A 189 -21.10 11.40 8.30
CA ILE A 189 -21.63 12.06 7.10
C ILE A 189 -21.46 11.16 5.86
N LEU A 190 -20.34 10.46 5.73
CA LEU A 190 -20.14 9.50 4.64
C LEU A 190 -21.07 8.29 4.75
N SER A 191 -21.37 7.81 5.96
CA SER A 191 -22.38 6.77 6.16
C SER A 191 -23.78 7.22 5.71
N GLU A 192 -24.17 8.46 6.01
CA GLU A 192 -25.43 9.04 5.51
C GLU A 192 -25.47 9.10 3.98
N VAL A 193 -24.33 9.43 3.34
CA VAL A 193 -24.22 9.37 1.86
C VAL A 193 -24.54 7.96 1.33
N ARG A 194 -23.99 6.92 1.97
CA ARG A 194 -24.27 5.53 1.59
C ARG A 194 -25.75 5.20 1.75
N GLU A 195 -26.33 5.54 2.87
CA GLU A 195 -27.74 5.29 3.18
C GLU A 195 -28.69 5.98 2.19
N GLU A 196 -28.37 7.23 1.82
CA GLU A 196 -29.23 8.01 0.93
C GLU A 196 -29.05 7.65 -0.55
N THR A 197 -27.83 7.36 -1.00
CA THR A 197 -27.53 7.23 -2.42
C THR A 197 -27.23 5.81 -2.88
N GLY A 198 -26.96 4.89 -1.96
CA GLY A 198 -26.49 3.54 -2.26
C GLY A 198 -25.05 3.48 -2.78
N LEU A 199 -24.28 4.59 -2.74
CA LEU A 199 -22.87 4.62 -3.13
C LEU A 199 -22.01 3.98 -2.06
N GLY A 200 -21.12 3.05 -2.44
CA GLY A 200 -20.09 2.54 -1.51
C GLY A 200 -19.06 3.61 -1.18
N ILE A 201 -18.58 3.62 0.04
CA ILE A 201 -17.74 4.69 0.61
C ILE A 201 -16.27 4.35 0.55
N VAL A 202 -15.47 5.29 0.02
CA VAL A 202 -14.00 5.25 0.00
C VAL A 202 -13.47 6.40 0.85
N SER A 203 -12.74 6.11 1.94
CA SER A 203 -12.13 7.14 2.78
C SER A 203 -10.71 6.79 3.19
N GLU A 204 -9.88 7.82 3.41
CA GLU A 204 -8.46 7.67 3.71
C GLU A 204 -8.23 7.37 5.18
N MET A 205 -7.50 6.29 5.47
CA MET A 205 -6.94 5.98 6.77
C MET A 205 -5.53 6.55 6.87
N THR A 206 -5.22 7.27 7.94
CA THR A 206 -3.94 7.95 8.13
C THR A 206 -3.11 7.40 9.30
N SER A 207 -3.74 6.62 10.18
CA SER A 207 -3.13 6.04 11.37
C SER A 207 -3.74 4.67 11.70
N PRO A 208 -2.96 3.69 12.20
CA PRO A 208 -3.47 2.39 12.66
C PRO A 208 -4.62 2.47 13.66
N GLY A 209 -4.62 3.48 14.55
CA GLY A 209 -5.69 3.68 15.55
C GLY A 209 -7.06 4.03 14.97
N GLN A 210 -7.19 4.20 13.66
CA GLN A 210 -8.47 4.45 12.98
C GLN A 210 -9.14 3.19 12.43
N ALA A 211 -8.53 2.00 12.62
CA ALA A 211 -9.00 0.75 12.03
C ALA A 211 -10.48 0.46 12.33
N ASP A 212 -10.90 0.54 13.60
CA ASP A 212 -12.28 0.27 14.02
C ASP A 212 -13.28 1.27 13.39
N LEU A 213 -12.89 2.53 13.25
CA LEU A 213 -13.70 3.53 12.59
C LEU A 213 -13.86 3.23 11.09
N MET A 214 -12.77 2.79 10.43
CA MET A 214 -12.84 2.38 9.03
C MET A 214 -13.79 1.20 8.83
N MET A 215 -13.64 0.13 9.62
CA MET A 215 -14.53 -1.03 9.55
C MET A 215 -16.01 -0.68 9.77
N LYS A 216 -16.29 0.33 10.59
CA LYS A 216 -17.66 0.74 10.91
C LYS A 216 -18.31 1.56 9.78
N TYR A 217 -17.58 2.45 9.14
CA TYR A 217 -18.16 3.51 8.32
C TYR A 217 -17.83 3.46 6.83
N VAL A 218 -16.79 2.73 6.40
CA VAL A 218 -16.36 2.73 4.99
C VAL A 218 -16.44 1.34 4.36
N ASP A 219 -16.39 1.29 3.03
CA ASP A 219 -16.41 0.05 2.26
C ASP A 219 -15.05 -0.23 1.60
N VAL A 220 -14.25 0.81 1.38
CA VAL A 220 -12.90 0.73 0.82
C VAL A 220 -11.97 1.65 1.61
N VAL A 221 -10.93 1.10 2.20
CA VAL A 221 -9.90 1.88 2.90
C VAL A 221 -8.90 2.43 1.89
N GLN A 222 -8.75 3.76 1.83
CA GLN A 222 -7.72 4.38 1.00
C GLN A 222 -6.43 4.60 1.81
N VAL A 223 -5.29 4.19 1.24
CA VAL A 223 -3.97 4.60 1.70
C VAL A 223 -3.45 5.71 0.78
N GLY A 224 -3.24 6.89 1.33
CA GLY A 224 -2.78 8.06 0.58
C GLY A 224 -1.31 7.95 0.16
N ALA A 225 -0.93 8.69 -0.89
CA ALA A 225 0.42 8.67 -1.46
C ALA A 225 1.54 8.99 -0.45
N ARG A 226 1.26 9.82 0.56
CA ARG A 226 2.21 10.13 1.65
C ARG A 226 2.45 8.97 2.60
N ASN A 227 1.51 8.03 2.67
CA ASN A 227 1.53 6.87 3.53
C ASN A 227 1.84 5.56 2.79
N MET A 228 2.20 5.61 1.51
CA MET A 228 2.56 4.41 0.74
C MET A 228 3.69 3.61 1.41
N GLN A 229 4.64 4.28 2.04
CA GLN A 229 5.77 3.65 2.75
C GLN A 229 5.60 3.64 4.28
N ASN A 230 4.40 3.91 4.77
CA ASN A 230 4.09 3.72 6.19
C ASN A 230 3.74 2.25 6.45
N PHE A 231 4.77 1.42 6.58
CA PHE A 231 4.62 -0.04 6.64
C PHE A 231 3.77 -0.51 7.81
N GLU A 232 3.80 0.16 8.96
CA GLU A 232 2.92 -0.18 10.09
C GLU A 232 1.45 0.12 9.78
N LEU A 233 1.17 1.20 9.04
CA LEU A 233 -0.17 1.47 8.52
C LEU A 233 -0.59 0.40 7.51
N LEU A 234 0.30 0.00 6.59
CA LEU A 234 0.00 -1.02 5.57
C LEU A 234 -0.34 -2.36 6.21
N LYS A 235 0.42 -2.80 7.22
CA LYS A 235 0.11 -4.02 7.99
C LYS A 235 -1.25 -3.90 8.69
N SER A 236 -1.52 -2.77 9.35
CA SER A 236 -2.80 -2.53 10.00
C SER A 236 -3.98 -2.60 9.02
N VAL A 237 -3.84 -1.97 7.85
CA VAL A 237 -4.84 -2.00 6.77
C VAL A 237 -5.00 -3.43 6.21
N GLY A 238 -3.92 -4.20 6.10
CA GLY A 238 -3.97 -5.61 5.71
C GLY A 238 -4.83 -6.44 6.67
N ARG A 239 -4.64 -6.26 7.98
CA ARG A 239 -5.37 -7.00 9.03
C ARG A 239 -6.87 -6.70 9.07
N ILE A 240 -7.29 -5.51 8.64
CA ILE A 240 -8.72 -5.15 8.55
C ILE A 240 -9.47 -6.09 7.59
N GLY A 241 -8.80 -6.61 6.56
CA GLY A 241 -9.40 -7.53 5.60
C GLY A 241 -10.44 -6.90 4.65
N MET A 242 -10.50 -5.58 4.56
CA MET A 242 -11.38 -4.82 3.66
C MET A 242 -10.66 -4.50 2.35
N PRO A 243 -11.40 -4.18 1.26
CA PRO A 243 -10.80 -3.63 0.05
C PRO A 243 -9.94 -2.40 0.32
N VAL A 244 -8.74 -2.35 -0.27
CA VAL A 244 -7.76 -1.29 -0.07
C VAL A 244 -7.46 -0.59 -1.39
N LEU A 245 -7.59 0.73 -1.43
CA LEU A 245 -7.14 1.56 -2.53
C LEU A 245 -5.79 2.18 -2.17
N LEU A 246 -4.71 1.58 -2.70
CA LEU A 246 -3.34 1.99 -2.44
C LEU A 246 -2.85 2.97 -3.51
N LYS A 247 -2.67 4.24 -3.14
CA LYS A 247 -2.11 5.26 -4.04
C LYS A 247 -0.59 5.13 -4.14
N ARG A 248 -0.09 5.24 -5.39
CA ARG A 248 1.34 5.34 -5.65
C ARG A 248 1.94 6.54 -4.92
N GLY A 249 3.14 6.42 -4.38
CA GLY A 249 3.87 7.48 -3.72
C GLY A 249 4.18 8.66 -4.65
N LEU A 250 4.63 9.79 -4.09
CA LEU A 250 4.80 11.05 -4.83
C LEU A 250 5.81 10.94 -5.97
N SER A 251 6.87 10.15 -5.80
CA SER A 251 7.91 9.86 -6.80
C SER A 251 8.37 8.39 -6.73
N ALA A 252 7.48 7.51 -6.31
CA ALA A 252 7.79 6.10 -6.14
C ALA A 252 7.89 5.37 -7.49
N THR A 253 8.80 4.39 -7.57
CA THR A 253 8.83 3.45 -8.69
C THR A 253 7.62 2.51 -8.64
N ILE A 254 7.35 1.81 -9.74
CA ILE A 254 6.31 0.76 -9.76
C ILE A 254 6.70 -0.37 -8.80
N GLU A 255 7.98 -0.72 -8.73
CA GLU A 255 8.49 -1.75 -7.83
C GLU A 255 8.25 -1.39 -6.36
N GLU A 256 8.58 -0.17 -5.92
CA GLU A 256 8.29 0.31 -4.56
C GLU A 256 6.79 0.30 -4.24
N TRP A 257 5.96 0.61 -5.23
CA TRP A 257 4.51 0.57 -5.06
C TRP A 257 3.98 -0.86 -4.92
N LEU A 258 4.49 -1.80 -5.72
CA LEU A 258 4.18 -3.22 -5.60
C LEU A 258 4.71 -3.82 -4.29
N MET A 259 5.92 -3.44 -3.85
CA MET A 259 6.43 -3.81 -2.53
C MET A 259 5.55 -3.29 -1.38
N SER A 260 4.96 -2.12 -1.53
CA SER A 260 4.01 -1.59 -0.55
C SER A 260 2.70 -2.40 -0.55
N ALA A 261 2.22 -2.83 -1.71
CA ALA A 261 1.08 -3.74 -1.81
C ALA A 261 1.40 -5.10 -1.17
N GLU A 262 2.62 -5.60 -1.35
CA GLU A 262 3.11 -6.85 -0.74
C GLU A 262 2.94 -6.86 0.79
N TYR A 263 3.17 -5.73 1.48
CA TYR A 263 2.92 -5.61 2.92
C TYR A 263 1.46 -5.84 3.29
N ILE A 264 0.51 -5.41 2.46
CA ILE A 264 -0.92 -5.64 2.70
C ILE A 264 -1.26 -7.12 2.47
N LEU A 265 -0.75 -7.70 1.37
CA LEU A 265 -0.98 -9.10 1.04
C LEU A 265 -0.35 -10.05 2.07
N SER A 266 0.80 -9.70 2.65
CA SER A 266 1.48 -10.51 3.67
C SER A 266 0.68 -10.65 4.98
N GLU A 267 -0.24 -9.74 5.24
CA GLU A 267 -1.20 -9.83 6.34
C GLU A 267 -2.49 -10.60 5.96
N GLY A 268 -2.52 -11.22 4.77
CA GLY A 268 -3.63 -12.06 4.29
C GLY A 268 -4.72 -11.33 3.48
N ASN A 269 -4.55 -10.04 3.17
CA ASN A 269 -5.53 -9.27 2.40
C ASN A 269 -5.06 -9.06 0.96
N ASP A 270 -5.64 -9.77 0.02
CA ASP A 270 -5.35 -9.66 -1.41
C ASP A 270 -6.29 -8.70 -2.17
N GLN A 271 -7.20 -8.02 -1.47
CA GLN A 271 -8.16 -7.08 -2.04
C GLN A 271 -7.53 -5.68 -2.25
N VAL A 272 -6.44 -5.60 -3.02
CA VAL A 272 -5.71 -4.34 -3.23
C VAL A 272 -5.97 -3.77 -4.62
N ILE A 273 -6.45 -2.53 -4.66
CA ILE A 273 -6.67 -1.72 -5.86
C ILE A 273 -5.50 -0.73 -5.95
N LEU A 274 -4.70 -0.85 -7.01
CA LEU A 274 -3.61 0.06 -7.28
C LEU A 274 -4.13 1.35 -7.92
N CYS A 275 -3.78 2.51 -7.35
CA CYS A 275 -4.23 3.81 -7.83
C CYS A 275 -3.03 4.67 -8.24
N GLU A 276 -2.85 4.85 -9.55
CA GLU A 276 -1.87 5.76 -10.12
C GLU A 276 -2.28 7.22 -9.83
N ARG A 277 -1.31 8.12 -9.71
CA ARG A 277 -1.57 9.54 -9.42
C ARG A 277 -0.59 10.50 -10.08
N GLY A 278 0.37 9.99 -10.87
CA GLY A 278 1.45 10.77 -11.46
C GLY A 278 2.55 11.14 -10.45
N ILE A 279 3.60 11.73 -10.94
CA ILE A 279 4.81 12.12 -10.19
C ILE A 279 4.71 13.56 -9.75
N ARG A 280 4.99 13.83 -8.48
CA ARG A 280 5.26 15.16 -7.97
C ARG A 280 6.77 15.37 -7.90
N THR A 281 7.26 16.37 -8.65
CA THR A 281 8.64 16.83 -8.61
C THR A 281 8.76 18.12 -7.78
N PHE A 282 9.91 18.78 -7.83
CA PHE A 282 10.10 20.15 -7.31
C PHE A 282 9.44 21.22 -8.19
N GLU A 283 8.94 20.83 -9.38
CA GLU A 283 8.21 21.73 -10.28
C GLU A 283 6.94 22.31 -9.63
N ARG A 284 6.68 23.61 -9.83
CA ARG A 284 5.58 24.32 -9.19
C ARG A 284 4.43 24.68 -10.13
N TYR A 285 4.64 24.65 -11.44
CA TYR A 285 3.63 25.05 -12.42
C TYR A 285 2.54 23.99 -12.58
N THR A 286 2.86 22.73 -12.36
CA THR A 286 1.90 21.65 -12.38
C THR A 286 1.85 20.96 -11.02
N ARG A 287 0.67 20.41 -10.67
CA ARG A 287 0.53 19.62 -9.44
C ARG A 287 1.24 18.28 -9.53
N ASN A 288 1.15 17.65 -10.67
CA ASN A 288 1.80 16.37 -10.96
C ASN A 288 2.29 16.40 -12.41
N THR A 289 3.46 15.83 -12.61
CA THR A 289 3.97 15.42 -13.91
C THR A 289 3.74 13.92 -14.02
N LEU A 290 3.34 13.46 -15.17
CA LEU A 290 3.05 12.04 -15.35
C LEU A 290 4.32 11.22 -15.24
#